data_81c03a86c864da725cec9b82336ef3db
#
_entry.id   81c03a86c864da725cec9b82336ef3db
#
_cell.length_a   1.000
_cell.length_b   1.000
_cell.length_c   1.000
_cell.angle_alpha   90.00
_cell.angle_beta   90.00
_cell.angle_gamma   90.00
#
_symmetry.space_group_name_H-M   'P 1'
#
loop_
_entity.id
_entity.type
_entity.pdbx_description
1 polymer ?
#
loop_
_entity_poly.entity_id
_entity_poly.type
_entity_poly.pdbx_seq_one_letter_code
_entity_poly.pdbx_strand_id
1 'polypeptide(L)'
;TNIFTAWLKKHHFDTIETLDILDCNGGDHGHPFATNFNPEINIREVTAPARHWENGHWVETPALSHKKSFDFPSVGERNMYLMYHEELESLVKHLPEIKRARFWMTFGDAYLTHLEVLQNVGLTSIEPITYKGQEIIPLQFLKAVLPDPGGLGERTKGRTCIGNIVTGEKDGSRVTKYLFNVCDHEKCYREVGSQA
;
A
#
# COMPACT_ATOMS: atom_id res chain seq x y z
N THR A 1 -8.77 -2.82 -5.87
CA THR A 1 -8.32 -2.01 -7.01
C THR A 1 -8.48 -2.73 -8.35
N ASN A 2 -8.33 -4.08 -8.44
CA ASN A 2 -8.56 -4.85 -9.66
C ASN A 2 -9.95 -4.60 -10.26
N ILE A 3 -11.00 -4.55 -9.43
CA ILE A 3 -12.37 -4.24 -9.86
C ILE A 3 -12.46 -2.84 -10.47
N PHE A 4 -11.76 -1.85 -9.91
CA PHE A 4 -11.74 -0.49 -10.46
C PHE A 4 -11.13 -0.46 -11.86
N THR A 5 -10.00 -1.15 -12.05
CA THR A 5 -9.35 -1.25 -13.36
C THR A 5 -10.25 -1.97 -14.37
N ALA A 6 -10.84 -3.11 -13.98
CA ALA A 6 -11.75 -3.86 -14.85
C ALA A 6 -12.99 -3.04 -15.25
N TRP A 7 -13.56 -2.29 -14.31
CA TRP A 7 -14.69 -1.41 -14.57
C TRP A 7 -14.31 -0.27 -15.52
N LEU A 8 -13.17 0.38 -15.27
CA LEU A 8 -12.65 1.44 -16.15
C LEU A 8 -12.37 0.91 -17.55
N LYS A 9 -11.71 -0.26 -17.68
CA LYS A 9 -11.47 -0.90 -18.99
C LYS A 9 -12.76 -1.12 -19.74
N LYS A 10 -13.77 -1.66 -19.07
CA LYS A 10 -15.07 -1.98 -19.71
C LYS A 10 -15.83 -0.75 -20.20
N HIS A 11 -15.77 0.36 -19.44
CA HIS A 11 -16.69 1.49 -19.66
C HIS A 11 -16.00 2.74 -20.22
N HIS A 12 -14.69 2.90 -20.07
CA HIS A 12 -14.00 4.15 -20.35
C HIS A 12 -12.73 4.02 -21.18
N PHE A 13 -12.27 2.80 -21.47
CA PHE A 13 -11.05 2.60 -22.24
C PHE A 13 -11.19 1.47 -23.27
N ASP A 14 -10.68 1.71 -24.47
CA ASP A 14 -10.48 0.67 -25.47
C ASP A 14 -9.15 -0.05 -25.22
N THR A 15 -8.10 0.72 -24.83
CA THR A 15 -6.81 0.19 -24.37
C THR A 15 -6.34 0.92 -23.12
N ILE A 16 -5.62 0.23 -22.24
CA ILE A 16 -4.99 0.82 -21.04
C ILE A 16 -3.47 0.80 -21.24
N GLU A 17 -2.84 1.97 -21.23
CA GLU A 17 -1.38 2.10 -21.36
C GLU A 17 -0.68 2.15 -20.00
N THR A 18 -1.24 2.90 -19.04
CA THR A 18 -0.61 3.06 -17.72
C THR A 18 -1.64 2.98 -16.61
N LEU A 19 -1.20 2.42 -15.49
CA LEU A 19 -1.97 2.28 -14.26
C LEU A 19 -1.09 2.67 -13.07
N ASP A 20 -1.56 3.61 -12.27
CA ASP A 20 -1.04 3.87 -10.93
C ASP A 20 -2.15 3.54 -9.92
N ILE A 21 -1.91 2.55 -9.07
CA ILE A 21 -2.76 2.23 -7.91
C ILE A 21 -2.27 3.09 -6.75
N LEU A 22 -3.18 3.80 -6.11
CA LEU A 22 -2.89 4.69 -4.99
C LEU A 22 -3.65 4.21 -3.75
N ASP A 23 -2.91 3.84 -2.72
CA ASP A 23 -3.44 3.42 -1.43
C ASP A 23 -3.04 4.44 -0.35
N CYS A 24 -4.01 5.23 0.06
CA CYS A 24 -3.84 6.23 1.11
C CYS A 24 -4.65 5.87 2.34
N ASN A 25 -4.00 5.37 3.37
CA ASN A 25 -4.57 5.28 4.70
C ASN A 25 -4.22 6.55 5.49
N GLY A 26 -5.16 7.49 5.56
CA GLY A 26 -5.02 8.73 6.32
C GLY A 26 -5.54 8.63 7.76
N GLY A 27 -5.77 7.43 8.26
CA GLY A 27 -6.23 7.19 9.62
C GLY A 27 -5.14 7.38 10.67
N ASP A 28 -5.57 7.77 11.87
CA ASP A 28 -4.74 7.87 13.07
C ASP A 28 -5.35 7.02 14.20
N HIS A 29 -4.61 6.05 14.67
CA HIS A 29 -4.97 5.17 15.80
C HIS A 29 -4.28 5.58 17.11
N GLY A 30 -3.48 6.66 17.12
CA GLY A 30 -2.80 7.20 18.30
C GLY A 30 -1.58 6.43 18.78
N HIS A 31 -1.07 5.44 18.03
CA HIS A 31 0.20 4.78 18.29
C HIS A 31 1.28 5.32 17.35
N PRO A 32 2.49 5.59 17.83
CA PRO A 32 3.59 6.07 16.98
C PRO A 32 4.06 5.01 15.98
N PHE A 33 3.90 3.73 16.31
CA PHE A 33 4.21 2.60 15.45
C PHE A 33 3.21 1.47 15.66
N ALA A 34 2.34 1.26 14.71
CA ALA A 34 1.40 0.15 14.62
C ALA A 34 0.89 0.07 13.18
N THR A 35 0.25 -1.03 12.84
CA THR A 35 -0.35 -1.24 11.53
C THR A 35 -1.73 -1.86 11.67
N ASN A 36 -2.66 -1.47 10.83
CA ASN A 36 -4.02 -2.01 10.76
C ASN A 36 -4.08 -3.38 10.07
N PHE A 37 -2.95 -3.84 9.54
CA PHE A 37 -2.79 -5.13 8.88
C PHE A 37 -1.96 -6.07 9.74
N ASN A 38 -1.78 -7.32 9.27
CA ASN A 38 -0.84 -8.23 9.91
C ASN A 38 0.56 -7.59 9.95
N PRO A 39 1.14 -7.35 11.14
CA PRO A 39 2.40 -6.61 11.27
C PRO A 39 3.57 -7.26 10.54
N GLU A 40 3.62 -8.60 10.51
CA GLU A 40 4.68 -9.33 9.82
C GLU A 40 4.63 -9.10 8.31
N ILE A 41 3.44 -9.25 7.71
CA ILE A 41 3.25 -9.03 6.27
C ILE A 41 3.55 -7.58 5.94
N ASN A 42 2.96 -6.65 6.68
CA ASN A 42 3.15 -5.21 6.43
C ASN A 42 4.63 -4.80 6.51
N ILE A 43 5.36 -5.17 7.58
CA ILE A 43 6.77 -4.83 7.72
C ILE A 43 7.61 -5.43 6.58
N ARG A 44 7.37 -6.69 6.22
CA ARG A 44 8.09 -7.36 5.13
C ARG A 44 7.85 -6.68 3.77
N GLU A 45 6.61 -6.31 3.48
CA GLU A 45 6.25 -5.62 2.23
C GLU A 45 6.89 -4.23 2.15
N VAL A 46 6.83 -3.46 3.24
CA VAL A 46 7.39 -2.09 3.27
C VAL A 46 8.92 -2.10 3.17
N THR A 47 9.57 -3.14 3.69
CA THR A 47 11.04 -3.28 3.67
C THR A 47 11.58 -4.02 2.44
N ALA A 48 10.71 -4.61 1.63
CA ALA A 48 11.09 -5.30 0.41
C ALA A 48 11.35 -4.32 -0.76
N PRO A 49 12.19 -4.70 -1.74
CA PRO A 49 12.33 -3.95 -2.98
C PRO A 49 10.97 -3.71 -3.66
N ALA A 50 10.77 -2.51 -4.17
CA ALA A 50 9.58 -2.17 -4.94
C ALA A 50 9.68 -2.77 -6.34
N ARG A 51 8.84 -3.75 -6.65
CA ARG A 51 8.75 -4.39 -7.96
C ARG A 51 7.54 -3.84 -8.70
N HIS A 52 7.75 -3.31 -9.89
CA HIS A 52 6.71 -2.70 -10.71
C HIS A 52 6.91 -3.00 -12.19
N TRP A 53 5.87 -2.78 -13.01
CA TRP A 53 5.91 -3.03 -14.43
C TRP A 53 6.28 -1.76 -15.20
N GLU A 54 7.27 -1.84 -16.07
CA GLU A 54 7.74 -0.73 -16.89
C GLU A 54 8.18 -1.23 -18.27
N ASN A 55 7.62 -0.68 -19.33
CA ASN A 55 7.98 -0.96 -20.73
C ASN A 55 8.06 -2.46 -21.08
N GLY A 56 7.08 -3.24 -20.62
CA GLY A 56 6.98 -4.67 -20.96
C GLY A 56 7.82 -5.62 -20.10
N HIS A 57 8.40 -5.16 -19.00
CA HIS A 57 9.16 -6.00 -18.07
C HIS A 57 9.03 -5.54 -16.62
N TRP A 58 9.34 -6.45 -15.69
CA TRP A 58 9.40 -6.14 -14.28
C TRP A 58 10.71 -5.43 -13.94
N VAL A 59 10.60 -4.34 -13.19
CA VAL A 59 11.71 -3.54 -12.66
C VAL A 59 11.67 -3.57 -11.15
N GLU A 60 12.83 -3.70 -10.51
CA GLU A 60 12.98 -3.60 -9.07
C GLU A 60 13.77 -2.35 -8.69
N THR A 61 13.32 -1.66 -7.65
CA THR A 61 14.01 -0.51 -7.05
C THR A 61 14.12 -0.70 -5.55
N PRO A 62 15.10 -0.09 -4.88
CA PRO A 62 15.22 -0.21 -3.43
C PRO A 62 13.93 0.21 -2.71
N ALA A 63 13.64 -0.44 -1.58
CA ALA A 63 12.47 -0.14 -0.76
C ALA A 63 12.40 1.37 -0.45
N LEU A 64 11.21 1.94 -0.55
CA LEU A 64 10.90 3.35 -0.24
C LEU A 64 11.75 4.41 -1.00
N SER A 65 12.52 3.99 -2.02
CA SER A 65 13.43 4.89 -2.77
C SER A 65 12.70 5.89 -3.67
N HIS A 66 11.49 5.58 -4.11
CA HIS A 66 10.67 6.47 -4.93
C HIS A 66 9.52 7.04 -4.10
N LYS A 67 9.55 8.35 -3.92
CA LYS A 67 8.58 9.12 -3.15
C LYS A 67 7.99 10.23 -4.02
N LYS A 68 6.69 10.44 -3.93
CA LYS A 68 6.01 11.62 -4.50
C LYS A 68 4.84 12.05 -3.63
N SER A 69 4.46 13.32 -3.71
CA SER A 69 3.26 13.85 -3.07
C SER A 69 2.05 13.70 -3.99
N PHE A 70 0.87 13.51 -3.38
CA PHE A 70 -0.42 13.49 -4.07
C PHE A 70 -1.50 14.08 -3.15
N ASP A 71 -2.41 14.87 -3.73
CA ASP A 71 -3.58 15.41 -3.02
C ASP A 71 -4.74 14.42 -3.13
N PHE A 72 -4.92 13.62 -2.06
CA PHE A 72 -5.95 12.57 -2.02
C PHE A 72 -7.32 13.16 -1.70
N PRO A 73 -8.36 12.85 -2.47
CA PRO A 73 -9.72 13.29 -2.19
C PRO A 73 -10.14 13.02 -0.74
N SER A 74 -10.61 14.05 -0.06
CA SER A 74 -11.08 14.02 1.35
C SER A 74 -10.04 13.66 2.41
N VAL A 75 -8.79 13.46 2.05
CA VAL A 75 -7.66 13.20 2.96
C VAL A 75 -6.64 14.34 2.93
N GLY A 76 -6.46 14.97 1.75
CA GLY A 76 -5.47 16.01 1.51
C GLY A 76 -4.10 15.47 1.07
N GLU A 77 -3.14 16.37 1.00
CA GLU A 77 -1.80 16.06 0.52
C GLU A 77 -1.07 15.06 1.41
N ARG A 78 -0.55 13.98 0.81
CA ARG A 78 0.24 12.93 1.48
C ARG A 78 1.40 12.51 0.60
N ASN A 79 2.52 12.16 1.25
CA ASN A 79 3.61 11.48 0.60
C ASN A 79 3.26 10.00 0.39
N MET A 80 3.47 9.50 -0.81
CA MET A 80 3.31 8.10 -1.15
C MET A 80 4.60 7.53 -1.71
N TYR A 81 4.80 6.25 -1.49
CA TYR A 81 6.02 5.52 -1.82
C TYR A 81 5.70 4.38 -2.77
N LEU A 82 6.58 4.19 -3.77
CA LEU A 82 6.46 3.07 -4.70
C LEU A 82 6.75 1.77 -3.96
N MET A 83 5.86 0.80 -4.13
CA MET A 83 5.95 -0.52 -3.52
C MET A 83 5.58 -1.62 -4.52
N TYR A 84 5.87 -2.86 -4.16
CA TYR A 84 5.26 -4.02 -4.79
C TYR A 84 3.93 -4.35 -4.11
N HIS A 85 2.95 -4.73 -4.93
CA HIS A 85 1.72 -5.35 -4.46
C HIS A 85 1.27 -6.41 -5.47
N GLU A 86 0.79 -7.55 -5.00
CA GLU A 86 0.44 -8.73 -5.81
C GLU A 86 -0.63 -8.46 -6.86
N GLU A 87 -1.49 -7.46 -6.66
CA GLU A 87 -2.51 -7.06 -7.64
C GLU A 87 -1.90 -6.70 -9.00
N LEU A 88 -0.67 -6.16 -9.01
CA LEU A 88 0.02 -5.80 -10.23
C LEU A 88 0.24 -7.00 -11.15
N GLU A 89 0.51 -8.20 -10.59
CA GLU A 89 0.75 -9.39 -11.39
C GLU A 89 -0.50 -9.81 -12.18
N SER A 90 -1.66 -9.80 -11.53
CA SER A 90 -2.91 -10.13 -12.19
C SER A 90 -3.30 -9.08 -13.24
N LEU A 91 -3.09 -7.80 -12.94
CA LEU A 91 -3.40 -6.70 -13.86
C LEU A 91 -2.52 -6.73 -15.10
N VAL A 92 -1.20 -6.89 -14.94
CA VAL A 92 -0.26 -7.02 -16.06
C VAL A 92 -0.58 -8.25 -16.92
N LYS A 93 -0.93 -9.38 -16.28
CA LYS A 93 -1.30 -10.61 -17.00
C LYS A 93 -2.55 -10.43 -17.87
N HIS A 94 -3.54 -9.66 -17.41
CA HIS A 94 -4.83 -9.53 -18.10
C HIS A 94 -4.95 -8.25 -18.94
N LEU A 95 -3.93 -7.38 -18.93
CA LEU A 95 -3.83 -6.17 -19.72
C LEU A 95 -2.53 -6.21 -20.55
N PRO A 96 -2.45 -7.03 -21.61
CA PRO A 96 -1.21 -7.24 -22.35
C PRO A 96 -0.68 -5.99 -23.03
N GLU A 97 -1.54 -4.98 -23.25
CA GLU A 97 -1.17 -3.68 -23.82
C GLU A 97 -0.54 -2.71 -22.80
N ILE A 98 -0.53 -3.07 -21.49
CA ILE A 98 -0.07 -2.17 -20.45
C ILE A 98 1.45 -1.94 -20.53
N LYS A 99 1.87 -0.70 -20.58
CA LYS A 99 3.29 -0.29 -20.63
C LYS A 99 3.86 -0.02 -19.24
N ARG A 100 3.01 0.46 -18.31
CA ARG A 100 3.42 0.78 -16.93
C ARG A 100 2.31 0.44 -15.94
N ALA A 101 2.67 -0.27 -14.87
CA ALA A 101 1.80 -0.49 -13.72
C ALA A 101 2.58 -0.33 -12.41
N ARG A 102 2.08 0.51 -11.51
CA ARG A 102 2.73 0.87 -10.26
C ARG A 102 1.75 0.86 -9.11
N PHE A 103 2.23 0.47 -7.92
CA PHE A 103 1.49 0.58 -6.68
C PHE A 103 2.17 1.59 -5.75
N TRP A 104 1.38 2.48 -5.19
CA TRP A 104 1.82 3.55 -4.32
C TRP A 104 1.06 3.49 -3.00
N MET A 105 1.78 3.55 -1.88
CA MET A 105 1.18 3.54 -0.55
C MET A 105 1.70 4.69 0.29
N THR A 106 0.83 5.22 1.16
CA THR A 106 1.19 6.28 2.09
C THR A 106 1.57 5.70 3.45
N PHE A 107 2.52 6.38 4.12
CA PHE A 107 2.92 6.07 5.50
C PHE A 107 3.08 7.35 6.28
N GLY A 108 2.78 7.31 7.58
CA GLY A 108 3.08 8.41 8.50
C GLY A 108 4.58 8.53 8.76
N ASP A 109 5.09 9.75 8.94
CA ASP A 109 6.51 9.99 9.19
C ASP A 109 6.99 9.28 10.48
N ALA A 110 6.16 9.24 11.52
CA ALA A 110 6.47 8.50 12.76
C ALA A 110 6.67 7.00 12.48
N TYR A 111 5.78 6.40 11.67
CA TYR A 111 5.90 4.99 11.29
C TYR A 111 7.22 4.72 10.57
N LEU A 112 7.57 5.51 9.57
CA LEU A 112 8.80 5.32 8.79
C LEU A 112 10.06 5.49 9.65
N THR A 113 10.07 6.49 10.55
CA THR A 113 11.19 6.73 11.47
C THR A 113 11.40 5.52 12.40
N HIS A 114 10.34 4.98 12.98
CA HIS A 114 10.45 3.80 13.84
C HIS A 114 10.87 2.56 13.05
N LEU A 115 10.31 2.37 11.85
CA LEU A 115 10.66 1.25 10.99
C LEU A 115 12.15 1.26 10.64
N GLU A 116 12.71 2.41 10.28
CA GLU A 116 14.14 2.57 10.00
C GLU A 116 15.02 2.16 11.19
N VAL A 117 14.67 2.61 12.40
CA VAL A 117 15.40 2.21 13.63
C VAL A 117 15.31 0.70 13.84
N LEU A 118 14.12 0.11 13.70
CA LEU A 118 13.91 -1.33 13.87
C LEU A 118 14.70 -2.17 12.84
N GLN A 119 14.80 -1.67 11.60
CA GLN A 119 15.63 -2.29 10.57
C GLN A 119 17.12 -2.21 10.92
N ASN A 120 17.60 -1.03 11.31
CA ASN A 120 18.99 -0.78 11.64
C ASN A 120 19.51 -1.63 12.82
N VAL A 121 18.62 -1.97 13.76
CA VAL A 121 18.96 -2.86 14.89
C VAL A 121 18.63 -4.34 14.61
N GLY A 122 18.15 -4.68 13.42
CA GLY A 122 17.89 -6.05 13.00
C GLY A 122 16.57 -6.66 13.50
N LEU A 123 15.68 -5.86 14.11
CA LEU A 123 14.39 -6.37 14.64
C LEU A 123 13.37 -6.74 13.56
N THR A 124 13.58 -6.34 12.31
CA THR A 124 12.75 -6.74 11.17
C THR A 124 13.25 -8.01 10.46
N SER A 125 14.36 -8.62 10.93
CA SER A 125 14.93 -9.83 10.34
C SER A 125 14.04 -11.05 10.57
N ILE A 126 13.95 -11.90 9.54
CA ILE A 126 13.33 -13.23 9.61
C ILE A 126 14.36 -14.32 9.90
N GLU A 127 15.66 -13.98 9.87
CA GLU A 127 16.73 -14.93 10.19
C GLU A 127 16.78 -15.16 11.70
N PRO A 128 16.82 -16.43 12.15
CA PRO A 128 16.83 -16.74 13.56
C PRO A 128 18.15 -16.34 14.23
N ILE A 129 18.05 -15.88 15.46
CA ILE A 129 19.21 -15.60 16.34
C ILE A 129 19.14 -16.47 17.59
N THR A 130 20.29 -16.79 18.19
CA THR A 130 20.33 -17.50 19.47
C THR A 130 20.43 -16.52 20.63
N TYR A 131 19.46 -16.56 21.54
CA TYR A 131 19.48 -15.80 22.79
C TYR A 131 19.28 -16.74 23.98
N LYS A 132 20.26 -16.80 24.89
CA LYS A 132 20.24 -17.67 26.08
C LYS A 132 19.92 -19.15 25.77
N GLY A 133 20.46 -19.67 24.65
CA GLY A 133 20.26 -21.05 24.22
C GLY A 133 18.91 -21.32 23.54
N GLN A 134 18.11 -20.31 23.31
CA GLN A 134 16.83 -20.39 22.56
C GLN A 134 16.97 -19.71 21.21
N GLU A 135 16.34 -20.29 20.21
CA GLU A 135 16.23 -19.69 18.88
C GLU A 135 15.06 -18.69 18.87
N ILE A 136 15.31 -17.48 18.41
CA ILE A 136 14.32 -16.39 18.30
C ILE A 136 14.41 -15.80 16.90
N ILE A 137 13.26 -15.61 16.26
CA ILE A 137 13.13 -14.83 15.03
C ILE A 137 12.79 -13.40 15.44
N PRO A 138 13.68 -12.38 15.17
CA PRO A 138 13.48 -11.01 15.63
C PRO A 138 12.13 -10.41 15.23
N LEU A 139 11.71 -10.60 13.97
CA LEU A 139 10.42 -10.09 13.49
C LEU A 139 9.22 -10.71 14.24
N GLN A 140 9.29 -12.00 14.61
CA GLN A 140 8.21 -12.64 15.39
C GLN A 140 8.14 -12.09 16.81
N PHE A 141 9.30 -11.80 17.40
CA PHE A 141 9.34 -11.12 18.70
C PHE A 141 8.78 -9.70 18.61
N LEU A 142 9.19 -8.92 17.58
CA LEU A 142 8.63 -7.59 17.34
C LEU A 142 7.11 -7.63 17.19
N LYS A 143 6.58 -8.56 16.39
CA LYS A 143 5.13 -8.77 16.21
C LYS A 143 4.40 -9.03 17.53
N ALA A 144 5.01 -9.79 18.44
CA ALA A 144 4.40 -10.14 19.72
C ALA A 144 4.29 -8.95 20.69
N VAL A 145 5.09 -7.90 20.51
CA VAL A 145 5.07 -6.69 21.37
C VAL A 145 4.31 -5.52 20.74
N LEU A 146 3.98 -5.61 19.45
CA LEU A 146 3.19 -4.56 18.77
C LEU A 146 1.71 -4.62 19.20
N PRO A 147 1.00 -3.48 19.14
CA PRO A 147 -0.45 -3.46 19.32
C PRO A 147 -1.15 -4.43 18.36
N ASP A 148 -2.13 -5.18 18.89
CA ASP A 148 -2.97 -6.04 18.07
C ASP A 148 -3.78 -5.21 17.07
N PRO A 149 -3.66 -5.46 15.75
CA PRO A 149 -4.44 -4.77 14.73
C PRO A 149 -5.95 -4.83 14.97
N GLY A 150 -6.46 -5.93 15.52
CA GLY A 150 -7.88 -6.10 15.85
C GLY A 150 -8.39 -5.09 16.88
N GLY A 151 -7.52 -4.57 17.74
CA GLY A 151 -7.85 -3.55 18.75
C GLY A 151 -7.77 -2.10 18.24
N LEU A 152 -7.32 -1.87 17.02
CA LEU A 152 -7.13 -0.51 16.50
C LEU A 152 -8.39 0.10 15.89
N GLY A 153 -9.34 -0.71 15.42
CA GLY A 153 -10.51 -0.25 14.66
C GLY A 153 -11.36 0.76 15.42
N GLU A 154 -11.66 0.51 16.69
CA GLU A 154 -12.48 1.39 17.53
C GLU A 154 -11.89 2.78 17.73
N ARG A 155 -10.57 2.87 17.73
CA ARG A 155 -9.85 4.11 18.02
C ARG A 155 -9.32 4.84 16.78
N THR A 156 -9.34 4.20 15.62
CA THR A 156 -8.85 4.79 14.38
C THR A 156 -9.80 5.86 13.87
N LYS A 157 -9.26 7.05 13.65
CA LYS A 157 -9.98 8.23 13.13
C LYS A 157 -9.38 8.67 11.82
N GLY A 158 -10.20 9.34 10.99
CA GLY A 158 -9.76 9.85 9.70
C GLY A 158 -10.32 9.06 8.53
N ARG A 159 -9.64 9.08 7.40
CA ARG A 159 -10.16 8.52 6.15
C ARG A 159 -9.10 7.76 5.38
N THR A 160 -9.53 6.70 4.70
CA THR A 160 -8.78 6.01 3.66
C THR A 160 -9.27 6.48 2.29
N CYS A 161 -8.36 6.69 1.34
CA CYS A 161 -8.69 6.94 -0.06
C CYS A 161 -7.87 5.97 -0.92
N ILE A 162 -8.55 5.02 -1.54
CA ILE A 162 -7.91 4.03 -2.42
C ILE A 162 -8.48 4.19 -3.83
N GLY A 163 -7.61 4.19 -4.84
CA GLY A 163 -8.05 4.36 -6.20
C GLY A 163 -7.00 4.09 -7.25
N ASN A 164 -7.45 4.15 -8.51
CA ASN A 164 -6.61 3.88 -9.68
C ASN A 164 -6.62 5.08 -10.61
N ILE A 165 -5.44 5.60 -10.94
CA ILE A 165 -5.23 6.52 -12.05
C ILE A 165 -4.86 5.68 -13.27
N VAL A 166 -5.71 5.73 -14.28
CA VAL A 166 -5.57 4.97 -15.51
C VAL A 166 -5.46 5.92 -16.69
N THR A 167 -4.46 5.70 -17.55
CA THR A 167 -4.32 6.40 -18.82
C THR A 167 -4.33 5.39 -19.97
N GLY A 168 -5.02 5.72 -21.03
CA GLY A 168 -5.14 4.88 -22.20
C GLY A 168 -5.88 5.60 -23.33
N GLU A 169 -6.49 4.83 -24.21
CA GLU A 169 -7.24 5.35 -25.35
C GLU A 169 -8.74 5.02 -25.24
N LYS A 170 -9.58 5.94 -25.71
CA LYS A 170 -11.00 5.78 -25.93
C LYS A 170 -11.40 6.52 -27.20
N ASP A 171 -12.03 5.83 -28.14
CA ASP A 171 -12.48 6.39 -29.43
C ASP A 171 -11.37 7.19 -30.16
N GLY A 172 -10.14 6.63 -30.17
CA GLY A 172 -8.96 7.23 -30.79
C GLY A 172 -8.36 8.43 -30.04
N SER A 173 -8.86 8.76 -28.86
CA SER A 173 -8.37 9.88 -28.05
C SER A 173 -7.70 9.35 -26.76
N ARG A 174 -6.61 10.01 -26.36
CA ARG A 174 -5.94 9.72 -25.09
C ARG A 174 -6.75 10.27 -23.92
N VAL A 175 -7.05 9.41 -22.97
CA VAL A 175 -7.89 9.72 -21.80
C VAL A 175 -7.16 9.32 -20.53
N THR A 176 -7.32 10.14 -19.48
CA THR A 176 -6.90 9.78 -18.11
C THR A 176 -8.11 9.85 -17.18
N LYS A 177 -8.31 8.81 -16.37
CA LYS A 177 -9.36 8.74 -15.38
C LYS A 177 -8.77 8.38 -14.01
N TYR A 178 -9.32 8.99 -12.96
CA TYR A 178 -9.09 8.60 -11.57
C TYR A 178 -10.40 8.08 -10.99
N LEU A 179 -10.44 6.79 -10.70
CA LEU A 179 -11.55 6.14 -9.99
C LEU A 179 -11.07 5.78 -8.59
N PHE A 180 -11.78 6.26 -7.58
CA PHE A 180 -11.41 6.08 -6.19
C PHE A 180 -12.61 5.85 -5.28
N ASN A 181 -12.34 5.28 -4.11
CA ASN A 181 -13.26 5.16 -2.99
C ASN A 181 -12.68 5.89 -1.77
N VAL A 182 -13.56 6.54 -1.02
CA VAL A 182 -13.20 7.16 0.26
C VAL A 182 -14.00 6.50 1.35
N CYS A 183 -13.34 6.04 2.40
CA CYS A 183 -13.97 5.49 3.58
C CYS A 183 -13.62 6.30 4.82
N ASP A 184 -14.61 6.64 5.63
CA ASP A 184 -14.46 7.25 6.93
C ASP A 184 -14.36 6.15 7.98
N HIS A 185 -13.22 6.09 8.70
CA HIS A 185 -12.93 5.00 9.63
C HIS A 185 -13.93 4.89 10.77
N GLU A 186 -14.30 6.02 11.39
CA GLU A 186 -15.23 6.02 12.53
C GLU A 186 -16.63 5.58 12.09
N LYS A 187 -17.06 6.02 10.90
CA LYS A 187 -18.34 5.62 10.34
C LYS A 187 -18.35 4.15 9.98
N CYS A 188 -17.31 3.67 9.29
CA CYS A 188 -17.19 2.28 8.88
C CYS A 188 -17.16 1.34 10.09
N TYR A 189 -16.35 1.66 11.10
CA TYR A 189 -16.30 0.87 12.33
C TYR A 189 -17.65 0.78 13.03
N ARG A 190 -18.36 1.91 13.14
CA ARG A 190 -19.68 1.97 13.78
C ARG A 190 -20.75 1.18 13.03
N GLU A 191 -20.71 1.17 11.69
CA GLU A 191 -21.74 0.55 10.85
C GLU A 191 -21.49 -0.94 10.60
N VAL A 192 -20.22 -1.34 10.45
CA VAL A 192 -19.87 -2.72 10.04
C VAL A 192 -18.83 -3.41 10.95
N GLY A 193 -18.38 -2.74 12.00
CA GLY A 193 -17.40 -3.30 12.95
C GLY A 193 -16.00 -3.49 12.36
N SER A 194 -15.69 -2.82 11.26
CA SER A 194 -14.39 -2.89 10.58
C SER A 194 -13.82 -1.48 10.39
N GLN A 195 -12.51 -1.37 10.48
CA GLN A 195 -11.81 -0.20 9.94
C GLN A 195 -11.65 -0.41 8.42
N ALA A 196 -11.80 0.64 7.62
CA ALA A 196 -11.76 0.53 6.17
C ALA A 196 -10.44 0.02 5.64
#